data_359e8ed3bde9c6ad627469b7f34e93eb
#
_entry.id   359e8ed3bde9c6ad627469b7f34e93eb
#
_cell.length_a   1.000
_cell.length_b   1.000
_cell.length_c   1.000
_cell.angle_alpha   90.00
_cell.angle_beta   90.00
_cell.angle_gamma   90.00
#
_symmetry.space_group_name_H-M   'P 1'
#
loop_
_entity.id
_entity.type
_entity.pdbx_description
1 polymer ?
#
loop_
_entity_poly.entity_id
_entity_poly.type
_entity_poly.pdbx_seq_one_letter_code
_entity_poly.pdbx_strand_id
1 'polypeptide(L)'
;YLISLSVFTSPEAMSLFFVLLDHLNQMVKQLSPERAQNFPISSGQHRTNEIISYIQEHIYENLSVSDLSAHFYLHPDYLSRLFKKHAHISVSQYIILQKTATAQTLLREGYTVAQVQEMLGYSSYAYFFKTFQKNTGLSPSKYREQYLGQ
;
A
#
# COMPACT_ATOMS: atom_id res chain seq x y z
N TYR A 1 -29.10 -15.99 2.80
CA TYR A 1 -28.36 -14.77 2.41
C TYR A 1 -26.87 -14.95 2.69
N LEU A 2 -26.23 -15.76 1.84
CA LEU A 2 -24.77 -15.87 1.73
C LEU A 2 -24.38 -15.17 0.43
N ILE A 3 -24.35 -13.85 0.43
CA ILE A 3 -23.67 -13.12 -0.62
C ILE A 3 -22.18 -13.28 -0.32
N SER A 4 -21.66 -14.20 -1.03
CA SER A 4 -20.30 -14.60 -1.31
C SER A 4 -19.23 -13.60 -0.81
N LEU A 5 -18.55 -13.98 0.27
CA LEU A 5 -17.26 -13.40 0.70
C LEU A 5 -16.15 -13.56 -0.37
N SER A 6 -16.45 -14.22 -1.50
CA SER A 6 -15.50 -14.49 -2.58
C SER A 6 -15.15 -13.26 -3.41
N VAL A 7 -15.92 -12.17 -3.33
CA VAL A 7 -15.61 -10.91 -4.02
C VAL A 7 -14.44 -10.18 -3.37
N PHE A 8 -14.20 -10.41 -2.06
CA PHE A 8 -13.09 -9.79 -1.33
C PHE A 8 -11.76 -10.55 -1.39
N THR A 9 -11.73 -11.69 -2.05
CA THR A 9 -10.52 -12.53 -2.13
C THR A 9 -9.73 -12.34 -3.41
N SER A 10 -10.22 -11.56 -4.38
CA SER A 10 -9.42 -11.25 -5.56
C SER A 10 -8.36 -10.18 -5.21
N PRO A 11 -7.12 -10.34 -5.67
CA PRO A 11 -6.06 -9.36 -5.46
C PRO A 11 -6.41 -7.96 -5.97
N GLU A 12 -7.24 -7.90 -7.01
CA GLU A 12 -7.74 -6.65 -7.61
C GLU A 12 -8.71 -5.92 -6.68
N ALA A 13 -9.64 -6.64 -6.06
CA ALA A 13 -10.58 -6.07 -5.10
C ALA A 13 -9.88 -5.56 -3.84
N MET A 14 -8.84 -6.25 -3.37
CA MET A 14 -8.01 -5.81 -2.25
C MET A 14 -7.20 -4.57 -2.59
N SER A 15 -6.62 -4.49 -3.79
CA SER A 15 -5.90 -3.30 -4.24
C SER A 15 -6.84 -2.08 -4.35
N LEU A 16 -8.02 -2.26 -4.95
CA LEU A 16 -9.05 -1.21 -5.05
C LEU A 16 -9.58 -0.80 -3.66
N PHE A 17 -9.77 -1.75 -2.76
CA PHE A 17 -10.22 -1.48 -1.39
C PHE A 17 -9.23 -0.60 -0.64
N PHE A 18 -7.92 -0.88 -0.73
CA PHE A 18 -6.90 -0.06 -0.08
C PHE A 18 -6.75 1.32 -0.71
N VAL A 19 -6.87 1.44 -2.04
CA VAL A 19 -6.89 2.74 -2.73
C VAL A 19 -8.11 3.56 -2.31
N LEU A 20 -9.29 2.93 -2.21
CA LEU A 20 -10.51 3.57 -1.72
C LEU A 20 -10.39 3.99 -0.25
N LEU A 21 -9.83 3.13 0.59
CA LEU A 21 -9.62 3.41 2.01
C LEU A 21 -8.67 4.59 2.20
N ASP A 22 -7.61 4.65 1.39
CA ASP A 22 -6.65 5.76 1.41
C ASP A 22 -7.30 7.07 0.95
N HIS A 23 -8.08 7.01 -0.12
CA HIS A 23 -8.83 8.18 -0.62
C HIS A 23 -9.86 8.68 0.39
N LEU A 24 -10.57 7.77 1.05
CA LEU A 24 -11.50 8.10 2.13
C LEU A 24 -10.78 8.71 3.33
N ASN A 25 -9.62 8.17 3.72
CA ASN A 25 -8.80 8.74 4.80
C ASN A 25 -8.29 10.15 4.47
N GLN A 26 -7.91 10.40 3.21
CA GLN A 26 -7.52 11.74 2.77
C GLN A 26 -8.70 12.70 2.76
N MET A 27 -9.88 12.27 2.30
CA MET A 27 -11.11 13.09 2.35
C MET A 27 -11.52 13.41 3.78
N VAL A 28 -11.45 12.44 4.70
CA VAL A 28 -11.77 12.65 6.13
C VAL A 28 -10.80 13.64 6.76
N LYS A 29 -9.50 13.58 6.43
CA LYS A 29 -8.50 14.56 6.88
C LYS A 29 -8.78 15.98 6.38
N GLN A 30 -9.35 16.12 5.18
CA GLN A 30 -9.69 17.41 4.60
C GLN A 30 -11.01 17.99 5.15
N LEU A 31 -11.98 17.14 5.51
CA LEU A 31 -13.32 17.56 5.90
C LEU A 31 -13.48 17.96 7.37
N SER A 32 -12.59 17.56 8.26
CA SER A 32 -12.75 17.86 9.69
C SER A 32 -11.46 17.73 10.50
N PRO A 33 -10.55 18.72 10.47
CA PRO A 33 -9.38 18.70 11.36
C PRO A 33 -9.75 18.72 12.86
N GLU A 34 -10.92 19.28 13.22
CA GLU A 34 -11.37 19.37 14.62
C GLU A 34 -12.13 18.14 15.12
N ARG A 35 -12.79 17.36 14.26
CA ARG A 35 -13.56 16.17 14.67
C ARG A 35 -12.72 14.90 14.80
N ALA A 36 -11.57 14.83 14.13
CA ALA A 36 -10.65 13.70 14.24
C ALA A 36 -10.00 13.57 15.63
N GLN A 37 -10.03 14.63 16.46
CA GLN A 37 -9.43 14.65 17.78
C GLN A 37 -10.31 14.04 18.90
N ASN A 38 -11.58 13.75 18.64
CA ASN A 38 -12.55 13.37 19.70
C ASN A 38 -12.88 11.87 19.77
N PHE A 39 -12.28 11.00 18.95
CA PHE A 39 -12.33 9.56 19.19
C PHE A 39 -11.10 9.16 20.01
N PRO A 40 -11.25 8.41 21.12
CA PRO A 40 -10.12 7.89 21.87
C PRO A 40 -9.40 6.83 21.02
N ILE A 41 -8.55 7.29 20.09
CA ILE A 41 -7.67 6.42 19.34
C ILE A 41 -6.68 5.85 20.35
N SER A 42 -6.63 4.52 20.48
CA SER A 42 -5.64 3.89 21.34
C SER A 42 -4.23 4.33 20.91
N SER A 43 -3.32 4.45 21.85
CA SER A 43 -1.93 4.84 21.56
C SER A 43 -1.28 3.96 20.48
N GLY A 44 -1.67 2.68 20.42
CA GLY A 44 -1.22 1.75 19.39
C GLY A 44 -1.80 2.04 18.01
N GLN A 45 -3.07 2.44 17.92
CA GLN A 45 -3.69 2.85 16.67
C GLN A 45 -3.05 4.13 16.12
N HIS A 46 -2.81 5.11 16.97
CA HIS A 46 -2.14 6.35 16.58
C HIS A 46 -0.74 6.07 16.01
N ARG A 47 0.03 5.23 16.70
CA ARG A 47 1.37 4.81 16.26
C ARG A 47 1.34 4.06 14.91
N THR A 48 0.33 3.22 14.71
CA THR A 48 0.15 2.52 13.43
C THR A 48 -0.15 3.50 12.30
N ASN A 49 -0.98 4.52 12.56
CA ASN A 49 -1.29 5.56 11.57
C ASN A 49 -0.05 6.40 11.21
N GLU A 50 0.82 6.70 12.16
CA GLU A 50 2.10 7.37 11.89
C GLU A 50 3.00 6.53 10.97
N ILE A 51 3.08 5.23 11.21
CA ILE A 51 3.85 4.29 10.35
C ILE A 51 3.26 4.25 8.94
N ILE A 52 1.94 4.19 8.82
CA ILE A 52 1.23 4.21 7.53
C ILE A 52 1.54 5.49 6.76
N SER A 53 1.43 6.65 7.39
CA SER A 53 1.73 7.94 6.77
C SER A 53 3.18 8.00 6.28
N TYR A 54 4.12 7.54 7.10
CA TYR A 54 5.53 7.50 6.73
C TYR A 54 5.78 6.60 5.50
N ILE A 55 5.16 5.41 5.46
CA ILE A 55 5.27 4.51 4.29
C ILE A 55 4.74 5.19 3.02
N GLN A 56 3.61 5.89 3.11
CA GLN A 56 3.01 6.59 1.97
C GLN A 56 3.90 7.73 1.44
N GLU A 57 4.49 8.49 2.35
CA GLU A 57 5.40 9.59 2.00
C GLU A 57 6.71 9.09 1.35
N HIS A 58 7.17 7.88 1.73
CA HIS A 58 8.42 7.29 1.26
C HIS A 58 8.21 6.10 0.31
N ILE A 59 7.06 6.05 -0.37
CA ILE A 59 6.67 4.88 -1.19
C ILE A 59 7.63 4.62 -2.37
N TYR A 60 8.34 5.64 -2.82
CA TYR A 60 9.33 5.56 -3.88
C TYR A 60 10.69 5.03 -3.41
N GLU A 61 10.88 4.85 -2.13
CA GLU A 61 12.11 4.33 -1.55
C GLU A 61 12.07 2.81 -1.35
N ASN A 62 13.24 2.19 -1.18
CA ASN A 62 13.34 0.78 -0.83
C ASN A 62 13.15 0.60 0.68
N LEU A 63 11.89 0.67 1.13
CA LEU A 63 11.53 0.53 2.54
C LEU A 63 11.52 -0.92 3.01
N SER A 64 12.10 -1.16 4.17
CA SER A 64 12.04 -2.43 4.90
C SER A 64 11.49 -2.25 6.31
N VAL A 65 11.13 -3.36 6.97
CA VAL A 65 10.74 -3.35 8.40
C VAL A 65 11.87 -2.83 9.28
N SER A 66 13.12 -3.11 8.90
CA SER A 66 14.32 -2.64 9.61
C SER A 66 14.43 -1.11 9.57
N ASP A 67 14.21 -0.52 8.37
CA ASP A 67 14.28 0.94 8.20
C ASP A 67 13.19 1.64 9.02
N LEU A 68 11.96 1.11 8.98
CA LEU A 68 10.86 1.62 9.79
C LEU A 68 11.13 1.48 11.29
N SER A 69 11.69 0.34 11.71
CA SER A 69 12.03 0.11 13.11
C SER A 69 13.08 1.09 13.61
N ALA A 70 14.11 1.36 12.81
CA ALA A 70 15.12 2.36 13.11
C ALA A 70 14.53 3.77 13.18
N HIS A 71 13.69 4.14 12.22
CA HIS A 71 13.06 5.47 12.16
C HIS A 71 12.15 5.74 13.37
N PHE A 72 11.33 4.75 13.74
CA PHE A 72 10.38 4.89 14.85
C PHE A 72 10.95 4.52 16.21
N TYR A 73 12.23 4.15 16.30
CA TYR A 73 12.89 3.66 17.53
C TYR A 73 12.13 2.51 18.19
N LEU A 74 11.65 1.56 17.36
CA LEU A 74 10.90 0.39 17.81
C LEU A 74 11.69 -0.88 17.51
N HIS A 75 11.53 -1.90 18.35
CA HIS A 75 12.02 -3.22 18.01
C HIS A 75 11.22 -3.80 16.83
N PRO A 76 11.86 -4.47 15.82
CA PRO A 76 11.17 -4.98 14.63
C PRO A 76 9.97 -5.89 14.93
N ASP A 77 10.09 -6.77 15.92
CA ASP A 77 9.00 -7.66 16.34
C ASP A 77 7.82 -6.90 16.94
N TYR A 78 8.12 -5.85 17.72
CA TYR A 78 7.08 -5.02 18.31
C TYR A 78 6.34 -4.24 17.23
N LEU A 79 7.08 -3.59 16.32
CA LEU A 79 6.51 -2.87 15.18
C LEU A 79 5.62 -3.79 14.32
N SER A 80 6.11 -4.98 14.00
CA SER A 80 5.38 -5.97 13.20
C SER A 80 4.08 -6.42 13.87
N ARG A 81 4.11 -6.71 15.18
CA ARG A 81 2.92 -7.11 15.94
C ARG A 81 1.93 -5.96 16.09
N LEU A 82 2.41 -4.76 16.39
CA LEU A 82 1.60 -3.56 16.52
C LEU A 82 0.86 -3.27 15.22
N PHE A 83 1.60 -3.22 14.12
CA PHE A 83 1.05 -2.94 12.79
C PHE A 83 0.01 -3.99 12.39
N LYS A 84 0.34 -5.29 12.52
CA LYS A 84 -0.58 -6.38 12.18
C LYS A 84 -1.85 -6.37 13.05
N LYS A 85 -1.74 -5.99 14.33
CA LYS A 85 -2.89 -5.87 15.23
C LYS A 85 -3.89 -4.83 14.76
N HIS A 86 -3.43 -3.69 14.26
CA HIS A 86 -4.30 -2.56 13.91
C HIS A 86 -4.61 -2.45 12.41
N ALA A 87 -3.68 -2.85 11.54
CA ALA A 87 -3.86 -2.85 10.09
C ALA A 87 -4.35 -4.20 9.52
N HIS A 88 -4.36 -5.27 10.33
CA HIS A 88 -4.76 -6.64 9.99
C HIS A 88 -3.92 -7.33 8.92
N ILE A 89 -2.89 -6.68 8.40
CA ILE A 89 -1.90 -7.23 7.47
C ILE A 89 -0.48 -6.94 7.97
N SER A 90 0.52 -7.64 7.43
CA SER A 90 1.91 -7.35 7.78
C SER A 90 2.38 -6.03 7.14
N VAL A 91 3.38 -5.39 7.76
CA VAL A 91 4.02 -4.17 7.21
C VAL A 91 4.53 -4.39 5.79
N SER A 92 5.25 -5.49 5.56
CA SER A 92 5.79 -5.83 4.23
C SER A 92 4.68 -6.00 3.19
N GLN A 93 3.58 -6.62 3.57
CA GLN A 93 2.42 -6.80 2.71
C GLN A 93 1.75 -5.46 2.39
N TYR A 94 1.65 -4.57 3.37
CA TYR A 94 1.13 -3.22 3.18
C TYR A 94 2.00 -2.42 2.19
N ILE A 95 3.32 -2.41 2.37
CA ILE A 95 4.26 -1.75 1.45
C ILE A 95 4.10 -2.28 0.02
N ILE A 96 4.03 -3.60 -0.15
CA ILE A 96 3.83 -4.24 -1.46
C ILE A 96 2.53 -3.78 -2.12
N LEU A 97 1.43 -3.76 -1.38
CA LEU A 97 0.12 -3.33 -1.91
C LEU A 97 0.15 -1.85 -2.33
N GLN A 98 0.73 -0.98 -1.51
CA GLN A 98 0.87 0.44 -1.83
C GLN A 98 1.76 0.67 -3.07
N LYS A 99 2.90 0.00 -3.15
CA LYS A 99 3.77 0.05 -4.34
C LYS A 99 3.07 -0.48 -5.59
N THR A 100 2.27 -1.53 -5.46
CA THR A 100 1.49 -2.08 -6.59
C THR A 100 0.44 -1.07 -7.08
N ALA A 101 -0.29 -0.43 -6.17
CA ALA A 101 -1.27 0.60 -6.52
C ALA A 101 -0.61 1.81 -7.21
N THR A 102 0.52 2.28 -6.69
CA THR A 102 1.31 3.35 -7.30
C THR A 102 1.82 2.94 -8.68
N ALA A 103 2.32 1.70 -8.85
CA ALA A 103 2.75 1.17 -10.14
C ALA A 103 1.61 1.17 -11.17
N GLN A 104 0.41 0.77 -10.77
CA GLN A 104 -0.77 0.79 -11.65
C GLN A 104 -1.07 2.21 -12.15
N THR A 105 -0.97 3.21 -11.28
CA THR A 105 -1.17 4.62 -11.63
C THR A 105 -0.11 5.09 -12.63
N LEU A 106 1.17 4.87 -12.33
CA LEU A 106 2.28 5.25 -13.20
C LEU A 106 2.21 4.59 -14.59
N LEU A 107 1.84 3.30 -14.65
CA LEU A 107 1.68 2.59 -15.91
C LEU A 107 0.54 3.17 -16.76
N ARG A 108 -0.57 3.59 -16.13
CA ARG A 108 -1.68 4.28 -16.82
C ARG A 108 -1.31 5.69 -17.28
N GLU A 109 -0.42 6.37 -16.57
CA GLU A 109 0.13 7.67 -16.96
C GLU A 109 1.15 7.58 -18.11
N GLY A 110 1.49 6.37 -18.57
CA GLY A 110 2.32 6.14 -19.74
C GLY A 110 3.78 5.81 -19.45
N TYR A 111 4.21 5.78 -18.19
CA TYR A 111 5.56 5.36 -17.85
C TYR A 111 5.84 3.93 -18.32
N THR A 112 7.07 3.67 -18.72
CA THR A 112 7.51 2.32 -19.08
C THR A 112 7.65 1.44 -17.83
N VAL A 113 7.57 0.13 -18.02
CA VAL A 113 7.71 -0.84 -16.92
C VAL A 113 9.06 -0.68 -16.19
N ALA A 114 10.13 -0.39 -16.94
CA ALA A 114 11.46 -0.17 -16.38
C ALA A 114 11.51 1.11 -15.54
N GLN A 115 10.92 2.21 -16.03
CA GLN A 115 10.83 3.46 -15.27
C GLN A 115 10.05 3.27 -13.97
N VAL A 116 8.91 2.58 -14.02
CA VAL A 116 8.08 2.32 -12.83
C VAL A 116 8.85 1.47 -11.81
N GLN A 117 9.57 0.44 -12.25
CA GLN A 117 10.38 -0.38 -11.37
C GLN A 117 11.48 0.44 -10.67
N GLU A 118 12.17 1.30 -11.41
CA GLU A 118 13.21 2.18 -10.87
C GLU A 118 12.63 3.22 -9.91
N MET A 119 11.57 3.93 -10.33
CA MET A 119 10.91 4.95 -9.51
C MET A 119 10.43 4.40 -8.16
N LEU A 120 9.93 3.18 -8.13
CA LEU A 120 9.46 2.52 -6.90
C LEU A 120 10.58 1.88 -6.08
N GLY A 121 11.85 2.07 -6.45
CA GLY A 121 12.99 1.56 -5.70
C GLY A 121 13.10 0.03 -5.65
N TYR A 122 12.58 -0.67 -6.66
CA TYR A 122 12.77 -2.12 -6.75
C TYR A 122 14.15 -2.44 -7.30
N SER A 123 14.98 -3.10 -6.50
CA SER A 123 16.32 -3.53 -6.90
C SER A 123 16.32 -4.68 -7.93
N SER A 124 15.21 -5.44 -8.02
CA SER A 124 15.07 -6.58 -8.92
C SER A 124 13.82 -6.48 -9.77
N TYR A 125 14.02 -6.45 -11.09
CA TYR A 125 12.92 -6.50 -12.06
C TYR A 125 12.06 -7.76 -11.90
N ALA A 126 12.70 -8.91 -11.71
CA ALA A 126 11.99 -10.18 -11.54
C ALA A 126 11.10 -10.19 -10.29
N TYR A 127 11.55 -9.57 -9.20
CA TYR A 127 10.77 -9.43 -7.98
C TYR A 127 9.58 -8.47 -8.19
N PHE A 128 9.82 -7.32 -8.81
CA PHE A 128 8.76 -6.38 -9.18
C PHE A 128 7.70 -7.06 -10.06
N PHE A 129 8.13 -7.73 -11.12
CA PHE A 129 7.24 -8.41 -12.06
C PHE A 129 6.35 -9.44 -11.37
N LYS A 130 6.94 -10.35 -10.60
CA LYS A 130 6.20 -11.39 -9.86
C LYS A 130 5.23 -10.80 -8.86
N THR A 131 5.67 -9.78 -8.13
CA THR A 131 4.86 -9.12 -7.10
C THR A 131 3.68 -8.39 -7.72
N PHE A 132 3.90 -7.63 -8.78
CA PHE A 132 2.86 -6.94 -9.52
C PHE A 132 1.84 -7.94 -10.10
N GLN A 133 2.30 -8.97 -10.79
CA GLN A 133 1.42 -9.99 -11.38
C GLN A 133 0.62 -10.75 -10.33
N LYS A 134 1.23 -11.07 -9.18
CA LYS A 134 0.52 -11.71 -8.07
C LYS A 134 -0.62 -10.85 -7.52
N ASN A 135 -0.43 -9.54 -7.45
CA ASN A 135 -1.39 -8.63 -6.84
C ASN A 135 -2.43 -8.08 -7.82
N THR A 136 -2.16 -8.10 -9.13
CA THR A 136 -3.07 -7.53 -10.15
C THR A 136 -3.66 -8.57 -11.09
N GLY A 137 -3.12 -9.79 -11.10
CA GLY A 137 -3.50 -10.83 -12.05
C GLY A 137 -2.86 -10.67 -13.45
N LEU A 138 -2.27 -9.51 -13.75
CA LEU A 138 -1.66 -9.21 -15.04
C LEU A 138 -0.16 -8.87 -14.88
N SER A 139 0.61 -9.18 -15.93
CA SER A 139 2.00 -8.66 -15.95
C SER A 139 1.99 -7.13 -16.13
N PRO A 140 3.02 -6.42 -15.65
CA PRO A 140 3.11 -4.96 -15.80
C PRO A 140 2.96 -4.49 -17.26
N SER A 141 3.56 -5.21 -18.21
CA SER A 141 3.47 -4.91 -19.64
C SER A 141 2.03 -5.06 -20.16
N LYS A 142 1.37 -6.19 -19.87
CA LYS A 142 -0.03 -6.41 -20.25
C LYS A 142 -0.97 -5.40 -19.61
N TYR A 143 -0.73 -5.06 -18.35
CA TYR A 143 -1.50 -4.03 -17.65
C TYR A 143 -1.38 -2.68 -18.38
N ARG A 144 -0.15 -2.28 -18.71
CA ARG A 144 0.13 -1.03 -19.43
C ARG A 144 -0.56 -1.01 -20.80
N GLU A 145 -0.43 -2.06 -21.59
CA GLU A 145 -1.06 -2.19 -22.92
C GLU A 145 -2.58 -2.06 -22.85
N GLN A 146 -3.22 -2.67 -21.87
CA GLN A 146 -4.66 -2.63 -21.69
C GLN A 146 -5.20 -1.21 -21.47
N TYR A 147 -4.43 -0.34 -20.84
CA TYR A 147 -4.87 1.03 -20.52
C TYR A 147 -4.33 2.11 -21.48
N LEU A 148 -3.26 1.84 -22.21
CA LEU A 148 -2.74 2.77 -23.22
C LEU A 148 -3.18 2.44 -24.65
N GLY A 149 -3.74 1.26 -24.86
CA GLY A 149 -4.28 0.81 -26.15
C GLY A 149 -5.74 1.21 -26.40
N GLN A 150 -6.33 1.99 -25.53
CA GLN A 150 -7.64 2.62 -25.68
C GLN A 150 -7.45 4.10 -26.01
#